data_c1e02db4eb479a37f890f3fc7fcbeffa
#
_entry.id   c1e02db4eb479a37f890f3fc7fcbeffa
#
_cell.length_a   1.000
_cell.length_b   1.000
_cell.length_c   1.000
_cell.angle_alpha   90.00
_cell.angle_beta   90.00
_cell.angle_gamma   90.00
#
_symmetry.space_group_name_H-M   'P 1'
#
loop_
_entity.id
_entity.type
_entity.pdbx_description
1 polymer ?
#
loop_
_entity_poly.entity_id
_entity_poly.type
_entity_poly.pdbx_seq_one_letter_code
_entity_poly.pdbx_strand_id
1 'polypeptide(L)'
;MKPIYFDNNATTPVRSEVFEAMAPFLAPDGAYGNPSSLHTLGQQAHAAMESSREKVAALLGAADPGEIVFTSCGTEADNMAVIGAAFAHRDKGRHLITSSVEHHAVLHAFEYLEKEHGFQVTRLPVDRYGRVSPEDLRRALRPDTLLVSIMAANNEIGTLEPLMELGAICRSAGVLFHTDAVQSAGKVTLSMKDWPVDLAAISGHKLYGPKGIGALYMRRGVQLHALLHGGAHEKNRRAGTENVPGAVGLGVACDLALKEMAAEEPRVRALRDRLEKGLMERIPFVFLNGHPTERLGNTTNLTFEAVEGESLVLALDQAGFTLKNDALPGLEVSTGSACASGLLEPSHVLKAIGVPTERIHGSVRFSLGHFNTDAHIDTALDVIPKAVDRLRTLSPIWEDRQKEKG
;
A
#
# COMPACT_ATOMS: atom_id res chain seq x y z
N MET A 1 19.46 13.57 17.60
CA MET A 1 19.83 12.62 16.53
C MET A 1 18.71 12.56 15.49
N LYS A 2 19.01 12.12 14.23
CA LYS A 2 17.97 11.90 13.23
C LYS A 2 17.13 10.69 13.68
N PRO A 3 15.77 10.76 13.62
CA PRO A 3 14.92 9.64 13.99
C PRO A 3 15.13 8.44 13.06
N ILE A 4 14.83 7.25 13.55
CA ILE A 4 14.83 6.01 12.79
C ILE A 4 13.42 5.77 12.26
N TYR A 5 13.28 5.72 10.95
CA TYR A 5 12.00 5.62 10.27
C TYR A 5 11.64 4.17 9.94
N PHE A 6 10.59 3.66 10.56
CA PHE A 6 10.02 2.33 10.35
C PHE A 6 8.54 2.40 9.91
N ASP A 7 8.15 3.47 9.22
CA ASP A 7 6.79 3.63 8.70
C ASP A 7 6.72 3.76 7.17
N ASN A 8 7.54 2.96 6.46
CA ASN A 8 7.65 3.01 4.99
C ASN A 8 6.36 2.59 4.26
N ASN A 9 5.43 1.90 4.91
CA ASN A 9 4.12 1.61 4.34
C ASN A 9 3.18 2.83 4.35
N ALA A 10 3.39 3.81 5.22
CA ALA A 10 2.63 5.06 5.19
C ALA A 10 3.11 5.97 4.06
N THR A 11 4.42 6.19 3.96
CA THR A 11 5.08 6.92 2.86
C THR A 11 6.57 6.61 2.90
N THR A 12 7.27 6.87 1.80
CA THR A 12 8.73 6.76 1.75
C THR A 12 9.37 8.12 1.47
N PRO A 13 10.61 8.38 1.91
CA PRO A 13 11.35 9.55 1.47
C PRO A 13 11.64 9.46 -0.03
N VAL A 14 11.66 10.61 -0.71
CA VAL A 14 12.07 10.65 -2.11
C VAL A 14 13.58 10.42 -2.20
N ARG A 15 14.02 9.51 -3.07
CA ARG A 15 15.44 9.25 -3.31
C ARG A 15 16.08 10.44 -4.05
N SER A 16 17.41 10.65 -3.84
CA SER A 16 18.17 11.71 -4.49
C SER A 16 18.09 11.62 -6.02
N GLU A 17 18.24 10.41 -6.56
CA GLU A 17 18.18 10.17 -8.02
C GLU A 17 16.81 10.54 -8.60
N VAL A 18 15.74 10.33 -7.85
CA VAL A 18 14.38 10.72 -8.22
C VAL A 18 14.23 12.22 -8.17
N PHE A 19 14.69 12.87 -7.11
CA PHE A 19 14.64 14.33 -6.96
C PHE A 19 15.44 15.04 -8.07
N GLU A 20 16.65 14.59 -8.35
CA GLU A 20 17.51 15.13 -9.38
C GLU A 20 16.90 14.99 -10.78
N ALA A 21 16.22 13.87 -11.06
CA ALA A 21 15.54 13.67 -12.33
C ALA A 21 14.29 14.57 -12.50
N MET A 22 13.61 14.93 -11.41
CA MET A 22 12.46 15.83 -11.43
C MET A 22 12.84 17.29 -11.60
N ALA A 23 13.98 17.70 -11.03
CA ALA A 23 14.41 19.10 -10.95
C ALA A 23 14.38 19.87 -12.29
N PRO A 24 14.82 19.30 -13.44
CA PRO A 24 14.77 19.98 -14.73
C PRO A 24 13.37 20.36 -15.20
N PHE A 25 12.33 19.68 -14.71
CA PHE A 25 10.93 19.94 -15.09
C PHE A 25 10.23 20.93 -14.15
N LEU A 26 10.92 21.39 -13.12
CA LEU A 26 10.46 22.37 -12.13
C LEU A 26 11.25 23.69 -12.22
N ALA A 27 12.44 23.67 -12.81
CA ALA A 27 13.32 24.82 -12.90
C ALA A 27 12.88 25.80 -14.00
N PRO A 28 13.02 27.11 -13.80
CA PRO A 28 12.60 28.13 -14.79
C PRO A 28 13.42 28.11 -16.08
N ASP A 29 14.63 27.59 -16.07
CA ASP A 29 15.53 27.39 -17.20
C ASP A 29 15.50 25.94 -17.73
N GLY A 30 14.57 25.12 -17.26
CA GLY A 30 14.42 23.71 -17.58
C GLY A 30 13.36 23.40 -18.62
N ALA A 31 12.91 22.13 -18.65
CA ALA A 31 11.94 21.58 -19.60
C ALA A 31 10.49 21.65 -19.08
N TYR A 32 10.04 22.79 -18.60
CA TYR A 32 8.74 23.02 -17.98
C TYR A 32 7.55 23.06 -18.95
N GLY A 33 7.76 22.73 -20.23
CA GLY A 33 6.73 22.83 -21.26
C GLY A 33 5.51 21.96 -21.02
N ASN A 34 4.35 22.40 -21.54
CA ASN A 34 3.16 21.56 -21.55
C ASN A 34 3.36 20.42 -22.57
N PRO A 35 3.22 19.14 -22.19
CA PRO A 35 3.49 18.00 -23.08
C PRO A 35 2.56 17.91 -24.29
N SER A 36 1.43 18.64 -24.29
CA SER A 36 0.54 18.76 -25.45
C SER A 36 0.97 19.82 -26.47
N SER A 37 2.02 20.62 -26.18
CA SER A 37 2.49 21.69 -27.05
C SER A 37 3.45 21.17 -28.13
N LEU A 38 3.33 21.74 -29.35
CA LEU A 38 4.13 21.32 -30.51
C LEU A 38 5.56 21.90 -30.51
N HIS A 39 5.85 22.94 -29.72
CA HIS A 39 7.17 23.55 -29.62
C HIS A 39 8.17 22.71 -28.82
N THR A 40 9.44 23.00 -28.92
CA THR A 40 10.55 22.21 -28.35
C THR A 40 10.37 21.84 -26.90
N LEU A 41 10.00 22.80 -26.01
CA LEU A 41 9.79 22.51 -24.58
C LEU A 41 8.64 21.52 -24.34
N GLY A 42 7.55 21.63 -25.13
CA GLY A 42 6.45 20.68 -25.06
C GLY A 42 6.86 19.27 -25.49
N GLN A 43 7.62 19.17 -26.57
CA GLN A 43 8.13 17.89 -27.07
C GLN A 43 9.10 17.22 -26.09
N GLN A 44 9.94 18.01 -25.40
CA GLN A 44 10.82 17.50 -24.34
C GLN A 44 10.02 16.95 -23.16
N ALA A 45 9.00 17.68 -22.70
CA ALA A 45 8.12 17.22 -21.64
C ALA A 45 7.36 15.93 -22.03
N HIS A 46 6.84 15.88 -23.26
CA HIS A 46 6.17 14.70 -23.81
C HIS A 46 7.09 13.48 -23.85
N ALA A 47 8.30 13.63 -24.38
CA ALA A 47 9.27 12.54 -24.45
C ALA A 47 9.66 12.01 -23.06
N ALA A 48 9.81 12.90 -22.08
CA ALA A 48 10.09 12.50 -20.69
C ALA A 48 8.93 11.71 -20.06
N MET A 49 7.69 12.11 -20.34
CA MET A 49 6.51 11.35 -19.88
C MET A 49 6.43 9.97 -20.50
N GLU A 50 6.61 9.85 -21.82
CA GLU A 50 6.55 8.55 -22.49
C GLU A 50 7.68 7.62 -22.02
N SER A 51 8.90 8.13 -21.85
CA SER A 51 10.00 7.37 -21.25
C SER A 51 9.68 6.91 -19.81
N SER A 52 8.98 7.74 -19.04
CA SER A 52 8.54 7.38 -17.68
C SER A 52 7.45 6.31 -17.71
N ARG A 53 6.54 6.39 -18.66
CA ARG A 53 5.48 5.39 -18.89
C ARG A 53 6.08 4.02 -19.21
N GLU A 54 7.12 3.95 -20.03
CA GLU A 54 7.87 2.72 -20.34
C GLU A 54 8.48 2.10 -19.07
N LYS A 55 9.05 2.91 -18.16
CA LYS A 55 9.64 2.43 -16.91
C LYS A 55 8.59 1.89 -15.94
N VAL A 56 7.43 2.57 -15.84
CA VAL A 56 6.30 2.07 -15.05
C VAL A 56 5.77 0.75 -15.63
N ALA A 57 5.62 0.67 -16.96
CA ALA A 57 5.21 -0.56 -17.63
C ALA A 57 6.19 -1.71 -17.39
N ALA A 58 7.49 -1.44 -17.42
CA ALA A 58 8.53 -2.42 -17.14
C ALA A 58 8.46 -2.98 -15.71
N LEU A 59 8.29 -2.12 -14.69
CA LEU A 59 8.13 -2.56 -13.29
C LEU A 59 6.89 -3.45 -13.11
N LEU A 60 5.78 -3.10 -13.75
CA LEU A 60 4.53 -3.87 -13.66
C LEU A 60 4.54 -5.11 -14.58
N GLY A 61 5.54 -5.27 -15.44
CA GLY A 61 5.56 -6.33 -16.45
C GLY A 61 4.36 -6.24 -17.39
N ALA A 62 3.95 -5.03 -17.77
CA ALA A 62 2.90 -4.78 -18.76
C ALA A 62 3.37 -5.15 -20.18
N ALA A 63 2.45 -5.50 -21.07
CA ALA A 63 2.78 -5.87 -22.45
C ALA A 63 3.08 -4.65 -23.33
N ASP A 64 2.49 -3.49 -23.01
CA ASP A 64 2.58 -2.27 -23.80
C ASP A 64 2.56 -1.04 -22.85
N PRO A 65 3.46 -0.06 -22.99
CA PRO A 65 3.40 1.17 -22.20
C PRO A 65 2.07 1.90 -22.30
N GLY A 66 1.34 1.76 -23.42
CA GLY A 66 0.00 2.32 -23.58
C GLY A 66 -1.07 1.76 -22.64
N GLU A 67 -0.77 0.69 -21.89
CA GLU A 67 -1.61 0.15 -20.82
C GLU A 67 -1.47 0.91 -19.49
N ILE A 68 -0.55 1.86 -19.40
CA ILE A 68 -0.35 2.70 -18.22
C ILE A 68 -1.09 4.02 -18.39
N VAL A 69 -1.79 4.45 -17.33
CA VAL A 69 -2.47 5.75 -17.22
C VAL A 69 -1.93 6.45 -15.99
N PHE A 70 -1.35 7.64 -16.13
CA PHE A 70 -0.92 8.43 -14.99
C PHE A 70 -2.11 9.03 -14.23
N THR A 71 -2.05 8.96 -12.91
CA THR A 71 -3.04 9.50 -11.98
C THR A 71 -2.35 10.37 -10.94
N SER A 72 -3.11 11.10 -10.10
CA SER A 72 -2.51 11.91 -9.03
C SER A 72 -2.05 11.10 -7.81
N CYS A 73 -2.56 9.89 -7.62
CA CYS A 73 -2.23 9.01 -6.49
C CYS A 73 -2.83 7.62 -6.68
N GLY A 74 -2.50 6.68 -5.79
CA GLY A 74 -3.12 5.36 -5.75
C GLY A 74 -4.64 5.43 -5.57
N THR A 75 -5.14 6.30 -4.70
CA THR A 75 -6.59 6.48 -4.48
C THR A 75 -7.33 6.86 -5.76
N GLU A 76 -6.77 7.77 -6.58
CA GLU A 76 -7.38 8.09 -7.89
C GLU A 76 -7.35 6.87 -8.81
N ALA A 77 -6.25 6.12 -8.82
CA ALA A 77 -6.11 4.92 -9.64
C ALA A 77 -7.13 3.83 -9.26
N ASP A 78 -7.31 3.56 -7.95
CA ASP A 78 -8.31 2.62 -7.43
C ASP A 78 -9.74 3.07 -7.77
N ASN A 79 -10.05 4.35 -7.53
CA ASN A 79 -11.38 4.90 -7.86
C ASN A 79 -11.65 4.83 -9.37
N MET A 80 -10.65 5.16 -10.20
CA MET A 80 -10.76 5.08 -11.66
C MET A 80 -11.01 3.63 -12.10
N ALA A 81 -10.33 2.66 -11.50
CA ALA A 81 -10.55 1.25 -11.78
C ALA A 81 -11.95 0.80 -11.35
N VAL A 82 -12.33 1.03 -10.10
CA VAL A 82 -13.57 0.50 -9.50
C VAL A 82 -14.79 1.22 -10.06
N ILE A 83 -14.86 2.54 -9.95
CA ILE A 83 -16.01 3.34 -10.37
C ILE A 83 -16.08 3.39 -11.89
N GLY A 84 -14.94 3.54 -12.56
CA GLY A 84 -14.87 3.57 -14.02
C GLY A 84 -15.33 2.27 -14.66
N ALA A 85 -14.92 1.09 -14.10
CA ALA A 85 -15.39 -0.21 -14.59
C ALA A 85 -16.88 -0.42 -14.32
N ALA A 86 -17.35 -0.10 -13.11
CA ALA A 86 -18.77 -0.23 -12.76
C ALA A 86 -19.67 0.56 -13.70
N PHE A 87 -19.33 1.80 -14.00
CA PHE A 87 -20.14 2.64 -14.90
C PHE A 87 -20.03 2.22 -16.37
N ALA A 88 -18.84 1.79 -16.83
CA ALA A 88 -18.66 1.35 -18.21
C ALA A 88 -19.43 0.07 -18.53
N HIS A 89 -19.70 -0.77 -17.54
CA HIS A 89 -20.32 -2.08 -17.73
C HIS A 89 -21.69 -2.25 -17.07
N ARG A 90 -22.26 -1.19 -16.51
CA ARG A 90 -23.54 -1.21 -15.75
C ARG A 90 -24.73 -1.84 -16.48
N ASP A 91 -24.68 -1.88 -17.81
CA ASP A 91 -25.74 -2.49 -18.63
C ASP A 91 -25.63 -4.03 -18.66
N LYS A 92 -24.49 -4.60 -18.24
CA LYS A 92 -24.26 -6.05 -18.17
C LYS A 92 -24.58 -6.64 -16.80
N GLY A 93 -24.65 -5.81 -15.77
CA GLY A 93 -24.90 -6.25 -14.40
C GLY A 93 -24.74 -5.14 -13.38
N ARG A 94 -24.93 -5.49 -12.09
CA ARG A 94 -24.77 -4.54 -10.98
C ARG A 94 -24.12 -5.16 -9.75
N HIS A 95 -23.53 -6.32 -9.88
CA HIS A 95 -22.85 -6.96 -8.77
C HIS A 95 -21.34 -6.74 -8.81
N LEU A 96 -20.77 -6.40 -7.67
CA LEU A 96 -19.34 -6.13 -7.45
C LEU A 96 -18.85 -6.95 -6.25
N ILE A 97 -17.61 -7.39 -6.30
CA ILE A 97 -17.00 -8.17 -5.22
C ILE A 97 -15.69 -7.49 -4.78
N THR A 98 -15.49 -7.40 -3.47
CA THR A 98 -14.23 -6.93 -2.86
C THR A 98 -13.92 -7.74 -1.59
N SER A 99 -12.78 -7.49 -0.94
CA SER A 99 -12.47 -8.12 0.35
C SER A 99 -12.80 -7.22 1.55
N SER A 100 -12.86 -7.82 2.73
CA SER A 100 -13.07 -7.09 3.99
C SER A 100 -11.81 -6.36 4.49
N VAL A 101 -10.65 -6.55 3.85
CA VAL A 101 -9.35 -6.02 4.29
C VAL A 101 -8.73 -5.02 3.33
N GLU A 102 -9.48 -4.53 2.35
CA GLU A 102 -9.03 -3.55 1.38
C GLU A 102 -8.66 -2.21 2.02
N HIS A 103 -7.84 -1.43 1.31
CA HIS A 103 -7.61 -0.04 1.64
C HIS A 103 -8.91 0.77 1.48
N HIS A 104 -9.09 1.83 2.28
CA HIS A 104 -10.28 2.69 2.24
C HIS A 104 -10.54 3.31 0.86
N ALA A 105 -9.51 3.51 0.02
CA ALA A 105 -9.69 3.97 -1.36
C ALA A 105 -10.58 3.02 -2.19
N VAL A 106 -10.48 1.70 -1.93
CA VAL A 106 -11.32 0.67 -2.55
C VAL A 106 -12.65 0.55 -1.80
N LEU A 107 -12.61 0.36 -0.46
CA LEU A 107 -13.84 0.15 0.33
C LEU A 107 -14.86 1.28 0.14
N HIS A 108 -14.42 2.54 0.22
CA HIS A 108 -15.32 3.69 0.07
C HIS A 108 -15.80 3.88 -1.38
N ALA A 109 -14.99 3.48 -2.39
CA ALA A 109 -15.47 3.47 -3.77
C ALA A 109 -16.60 2.44 -3.98
N PHE A 110 -16.49 1.25 -3.36
CA PHE A 110 -17.57 0.26 -3.38
C PHE A 110 -18.80 0.73 -2.60
N GLU A 111 -18.61 1.36 -1.43
CA GLU A 111 -19.71 1.93 -0.64
C GLU A 111 -20.45 3.03 -1.41
N TYR A 112 -19.73 3.89 -2.11
CA TYR A 112 -20.30 4.93 -2.96
C TYR A 112 -21.19 4.33 -4.05
N LEU A 113 -20.69 3.29 -4.75
CA LEU A 113 -21.46 2.59 -5.77
C LEU A 113 -22.70 1.89 -5.19
N GLU A 114 -22.59 1.30 -4.01
CA GLU A 114 -23.67 0.62 -3.33
C GLU A 114 -24.76 1.60 -2.87
N LYS A 115 -24.37 2.67 -2.16
CA LYS A 115 -25.30 3.62 -1.53
C LYS A 115 -25.94 4.57 -2.53
N GLU A 116 -25.16 5.10 -3.47
CA GLU A 116 -25.59 6.19 -4.36
C GLU A 116 -26.01 5.71 -5.75
N HIS A 117 -25.56 4.53 -6.20
CA HIS A 117 -25.76 4.06 -7.57
C HIS A 117 -26.46 2.71 -7.68
N GLY A 118 -26.89 2.12 -6.56
CA GLY A 118 -27.70 0.90 -6.52
C GLY A 118 -26.96 -0.35 -7.01
N PHE A 119 -25.64 -0.38 -6.92
CA PHE A 119 -24.86 -1.60 -7.10
C PHE A 119 -25.00 -2.51 -5.88
N GLN A 120 -24.82 -3.81 -6.08
CA GLN A 120 -24.79 -4.80 -5.01
C GLN A 120 -23.34 -5.19 -4.74
N VAL A 121 -22.91 -5.14 -3.49
CA VAL A 121 -21.52 -5.39 -3.11
C VAL A 121 -21.44 -6.63 -2.21
N THR A 122 -20.66 -7.62 -2.63
CA THR A 122 -20.24 -8.72 -1.77
C THR A 122 -18.83 -8.46 -1.25
N ARG A 123 -18.69 -8.43 0.07
CA ARG A 123 -17.40 -8.33 0.77
C ARG A 123 -16.99 -9.73 1.22
N LEU A 124 -15.94 -10.26 0.59
CA LEU A 124 -15.41 -11.58 0.93
C LEU A 124 -14.76 -11.55 2.32
N PRO A 125 -15.00 -12.56 3.16
CA PRO A 125 -14.25 -12.75 4.38
C PRO A 125 -12.81 -13.15 4.07
N VAL A 126 -11.96 -13.04 5.06
CA VAL A 126 -10.58 -13.51 5.03
C VAL A 126 -10.33 -14.53 6.14
N ASP A 127 -9.29 -15.32 6.00
CA ASP A 127 -8.84 -16.19 7.06
C ASP A 127 -8.12 -15.41 8.19
N ARG A 128 -7.68 -16.09 9.23
CA ARG A 128 -6.95 -15.50 10.36
C ARG A 128 -5.63 -14.82 9.99
N TYR A 129 -5.18 -15.02 8.78
CA TYR A 129 -3.96 -14.42 8.25
C TYR A 129 -4.24 -13.25 7.30
N GLY A 130 -5.52 -12.99 7.00
CA GLY A 130 -5.95 -11.92 6.12
C GLY A 130 -5.99 -12.30 4.64
N ARG A 131 -6.05 -13.60 4.29
CA ARG A 131 -6.13 -14.07 2.90
C ARG A 131 -7.55 -14.37 2.49
N VAL A 132 -7.91 -13.97 1.29
CA VAL A 132 -9.16 -14.34 0.62
C VAL A 132 -9.09 -15.78 0.14
N SER A 133 -10.15 -16.56 0.41
CA SER A 133 -10.29 -17.91 -0.12
C SER A 133 -10.73 -17.89 -1.60
N PRO A 134 -10.00 -18.55 -2.52
CA PRO A 134 -10.47 -18.72 -3.90
C PRO A 134 -11.84 -19.41 -4.00
N GLU A 135 -12.17 -20.29 -3.06
CA GLU A 135 -13.47 -20.97 -3.03
C GLU A 135 -14.60 -20.02 -2.61
N ASP A 136 -14.33 -19.08 -1.68
CA ASP A 136 -15.31 -18.06 -1.32
C ASP A 136 -15.59 -17.12 -2.50
N LEU A 137 -14.56 -16.77 -3.29
CA LEU A 137 -14.75 -16.03 -4.53
C LEU A 137 -15.62 -16.80 -5.52
N ARG A 138 -15.37 -18.11 -5.76
CA ARG A 138 -16.19 -18.91 -6.68
C ARG A 138 -17.66 -18.92 -6.27
N ARG A 139 -17.95 -19.04 -4.98
CA ARG A 139 -19.32 -19.04 -4.44
C ARG A 139 -20.00 -17.68 -4.52
N ALA A 140 -19.23 -16.60 -4.46
CA ALA A 140 -19.74 -15.23 -4.50
C ALA A 140 -20.03 -14.75 -5.93
N LEU A 141 -19.42 -15.37 -6.95
CA LEU A 141 -19.65 -15.00 -8.36
C LEU A 141 -21.09 -15.24 -8.79
N ARG A 142 -21.63 -14.28 -9.51
CA ARG A 142 -22.99 -14.30 -10.05
C ARG A 142 -22.97 -13.98 -11.55
N PRO A 143 -24.02 -14.31 -12.32
CA PRO A 143 -24.08 -13.98 -13.75
C PRO A 143 -24.00 -12.48 -14.03
N ASP A 144 -24.39 -11.63 -13.08
CA ASP A 144 -24.37 -10.17 -13.15
C ASP A 144 -23.15 -9.54 -12.45
N THR A 145 -22.13 -10.33 -12.07
CA THR A 145 -20.88 -9.80 -11.51
C THR A 145 -20.05 -9.12 -12.58
N LEU A 146 -19.65 -7.87 -12.33
CA LEU A 146 -18.89 -7.03 -13.28
C LEU A 146 -17.40 -6.96 -12.94
N LEU A 147 -17.09 -6.84 -11.65
CA LEU A 147 -15.74 -6.57 -11.16
C LEU A 147 -15.51 -7.27 -9.84
N VAL A 148 -14.31 -7.84 -9.72
CA VAL A 148 -13.72 -8.27 -8.46
C VAL A 148 -12.50 -7.38 -8.20
N SER A 149 -12.37 -6.84 -6.98
CA SER A 149 -11.24 -6.03 -6.56
C SER A 149 -10.65 -6.60 -5.26
N ILE A 150 -9.43 -7.14 -5.36
CA ILE A 150 -8.69 -7.70 -4.22
C ILE A 150 -7.27 -7.13 -4.26
N MET A 151 -6.82 -6.55 -3.15
CA MET A 151 -5.49 -5.98 -3.04
C MET A 151 -4.39 -7.04 -3.22
N ALA A 152 -3.23 -6.64 -3.71
CA ALA A 152 -2.12 -7.58 -3.89
C ALA A 152 -1.40 -7.89 -2.57
N ALA A 153 -1.32 -6.88 -1.69
CA ALA A 153 -0.69 -7.00 -0.38
C ALA A 153 -1.36 -6.04 0.61
N ASN A 154 -1.66 -6.52 1.80
CA ASN A 154 -2.27 -5.68 2.82
C ASN A 154 -1.26 -4.69 3.42
N ASN A 155 -1.66 -3.44 3.54
CA ASN A 155 -0.83 -2.34 4.02
C ASN A 155 -0.58 -2.34 5.53
N GLU A 156 -1.39 -3.06 6.32
CA GLU A 156 -1.26 -3.12 7.78
C GLU A 156 -0.48 -4.35 8.24
N ILE A 157 -0.85 -5.53 7.74
CA ILE A 157 -0.28 -6.82 8.17
C ILE A 157 0.70 -7.45 7.17
N GLY A 158 0.83 -6.86 5.98
CA GLY A 158 1.75 -7.30 4.94
C GLY A 158 1.33 -8.55 4.16
N THR A 159 0.27 -9.23 4.53
CA THR A 159 -0.20 -10.48 3.89
C THR A 159 -0.38 -10.31 2.39
N LEU A 160 0.11 -11.28 1.61
CA LEU A 160 -0.02 -11.37 0.15
C LEU A 160 -1.25 -12.18 -0.22
N GLU A 161 -2.04 -11.67 -1.18
CA GLU A 161 -3.20 -12.36 -1.70
C GLU A 161 -2.86 -13.32 -2.85
N PRO A 162 -3.60 -14.41 -3.05
CA PRO A 162 -3.35 -15.41 -4.10
C PRO A 162 -3.88 -14.93 -5.48
N LEU A 163 -3.34 -13.81 -5.99
CA LEU A 163 -3.84 -13.11 -7.18
C LEU A 163 -3.95 -13.99 -8.43
N MET A 164 -3.03 -14.95 -8.60
CA MET A 164 -3.04 -15.85 -9.75
C MET A 164 -4.29 -16.72 -9.77
N GLU A 165 -4.66 -17.30 -8.62
CA GLU A 165 -5.84 -18.14 -8.50
C GLU A 165 -7.12 -17.32 -8.60
N LEU A 166 -7.19 -16.20 -7.89
CA LEU A 166 -8.35 -15.30 -7.88
C LEU A 166 -8.62 -14.74 -9.28
N GLY A 167 -7.58 -14.25 -9.95
CA GLY A 167 -7.71 -13.72 -11.30
C GLY A 167 -8.05 -14.80 -12.33
N ALA A 168 -7.54 -16.03 -12.20
CA ALA A 168 -7.92 -17.14 -13.08
C ALA A 168 -9.42 -17.47 -12.96
N ILE A 169 -9.98 -17.41 -11.75
CA ILE A 169 -11.42 -17.58 -11.49
C ILE A 169 -12.20 -16.47 -12.19
N CYS A 170 -11.80 -15.21 -12.00
CA CYS A 170 -12.45 -14.05 -12.63
C CYS A 170 -12.42 -14.15 -14.16
N ARG A 171 -11.25 -14.46 -14.74
CA ARG A 171 -11.07 -14.64 -16.18
C ARG A 171 -11.97 -15.74 -16.75
N SER A 172 -12.07 -16.87 -16.05
CA SER A 172 -12.95 -17.98 -16.47
C SER A 172 -14.43 -17.62 -16.44
N ALA A 173 -14.81 -16.70 -15.56
CA ALA A 173 -16.18 -16.19 -15.44
C ALA A 173 -16.46 -14.98 -16.35
N GLY A 174 -15.46 -14.45 -17.07
CA GLY A 174 -15.60 -13.24 -17.88
C GLY A 174 -15.79 -11.96 -17.06
N VAL A 175 -15.32 -11.95 -15.82
CA VAL A 175 -15.41 -10.85 -14.85
C VAL A 175 -14.09 -10.10 -14.80
N LEU A 176 -14.12 -8.76 -14.77
CA LEU A 176 -12.92 -7.94 -14.62
C LEU A 176 -12.26 -8.16 -13.24
N PHE A 177 -10.93 -8.21 -13.23
CA PHE A 177 -10.16 -8.35 -12.01
C PHE A 177 -9.23 -7.14 -11.80
N HIS A 178 -9.50 -6.38 -10.73
CA HIS A 178 -8.68 -5.27 -10.25
C HIS A 178 -7.87 -5.68 -9.03
N THR A 179 -6.66 -5.15 -8.91
CA THR A 179 -5.84 -5.26 -7.70
C THR A 179 -5.25 -3.90 -7.30
N ASP A 180 -5.40 -3.53 -6.04
CA ASP A 180 -4.58 -2.48 -5.43
C ASP A 180 -3.17 -3.05 -5.21
N ALA A 181 -2.23 -2.67 -6.07
CA ALA A 181 -0.84 -3.09 -6.02
C ALA A 181 0.08 -2.03 -5.35
N VAL A 182 -0.49 -1.03 -4.69
CA VAL A 182 0.24 0.10 -4.08
C VAL A 182 1.30 -0.36 -3.09
N GLN A 183 1.04 -1.40 -2.32
CA GLN A 183 2.02 -1.92 -1.36
C GLN A 183 2.95 -2.98 -1.95
N SER A 184 2.59 -3.63 -3.04
CA SER A 184 3.35 -4.74 -3.64
C SER A 184 4.33 -4.29 -4.72
N ALA A 185 3.99 -3.24 -5.49
CA ALA A 185 4.86 -2.72 -6.54
C ALA A 185 6.25 -2.37 -6.00
N GLY A 186 7.31 -2.83 -6.68
CA GLY A 186 8.70 -2.64 -6.27
C GLY A 186 9.15 -3.40 -5.03
N LYS A 187 8.29 -4.27 -4.46
CA LYS A 187 8.63 -5.14 -3.33
C LYS A 187 8.48 -6.62 -3.66
N VAL A 188 7.61 -6.94 -4.60
CA VAL A 188 7.46 -8.29 -5.18
C VAL A 188 7.42 -8.19 -6.70
N THR A 189 7.83 -9.26 -7.38
CA THR A 189 7.76 -9.32 -8.84
C THR A 189 6.32 -9.34 -9.29
N LEU A 190 5.97 -8.45 -10.22
CA LEU A 190 4.67 -8.36 -10.86
C LEU A 190 4.83 -8.68 -12.37
N SER A 191 3.84 -9.31 -12.99
CA SER A 191 3.81 -9.59 -14.42
C SER A 191 2.39 -9.45 -14.97
N MET A 192 1.97 -8.21 -15.21
CA MET A 192 0.59 -7.93 -15.64
C MET A 192 0.26 -8.55 -17.01
N LYS A 193 1.26 -8.75 -17.88
CA LYS A 193 1.07 -9.44 -19.16
C LYS A 193 0.69 -10.92 -18.98
N ASP A 194 1.30 -11.60 -17.99
CA ASP A 194 1.15 -13.03 -17.75
C ASP A 194 0.04 -13.33 -16.75
N TRP A 195 -0.19 -12.40 -15.81
CA TRP A 195 -1.16 -12.56 -14.75
C TRP A 195 -2.59 -12.28 -15.24
N PRO A 196 -3.59 -12.96 -14.68
CA PRO A 196 -5.00 -12.73 -15.00
C PRO A 196 -5.56 -11.48 -14.28
N VAL A 197 -4.85 -10.35 -14.38
CA VAL A 197 -5.21 -9.05 -13.80
C VAL A 197 -5.55 -8.09 -14.94
N ASP A 198 -6.67 -7.39 -14.86
CA ASP A 198 -7.12 -6.45 -15.88
C ASP A 198 -6.81 -4.99 -15.52
N LEU A 199 -6.79 -4.67 -14.22
CA LEU A 199 -6.55 -3.35 -13.66
C LEU A 199 -5.64 -3.47 -12.43
N ALA A 200 -4.62 -2.60 -12.32
CA ALA A 200 -3.76 -2.55 -11.14
C ALA A 200 -3.34 -1.12 -10.80
N ALA A 201 -3.56 -0.71 -9.55
CA ALA A 201 -3.22 0.62 -9.06
C ALA A 201 -1.85 0.64 -8.37
N ILE A 202 -1.05 1.70 -8.61
CA ILE A 202 0.20 1.97 -7.91
C ILE A 202 0.31 3.43 -7.49
N SER A 203 1.19 3.73 -6.52
CA SER A 203 1.42 5.09 -6.01
C SER A 203 2.91 5.38 -5.83
N GLY A 204 3.37 6.53 -6.35
CA GLY A 204 4.78 6.88 -6.36
C GLY A 204 5.43 6.97 -4.99
N HIS A 205 4.73 7.53 -4.02
CA HIS A 205 5.27 7.73 -2.67
C HIS A 205 5.48 6.42 -1.85
N LYS A 206 5.08 5.27 -2.37
CA LYS A 206 5.37 3.96 -1.78
C LYS A 206 6.63 3.30 -2.37
N LEU A 207 7.19 3.94 -3.41
CA LEU A 207 8.32 3.47 -4.21
C LEU A 207 9.53 4.41 -4.14
N TYR A 208 9.63 5.24 -3.09
CA TYR A 208 10.65 6.30 -2.98
C TYR A 208 10.53 7.37 -4.08
N GLY A 209 9.36 7.45 -4.71
CA GLY A 209 8.95 8.50 -5.63
C GLY A 209 8.20 9.63 -4.93
N PRO A 210 7.80 10.67 -5.68
CA PRO A 210 7.09 11.81 -5.11
C PRO A 210 5.64 11.47 -4.73
N LYS A 211 5.10 12.22 -3.77
CA LYS A 211 3.66 12.33 -3.52
C LYS A 211 3.00 13.06 -4.70
N GLY A 212 1.71 12.89 -4.91
CA GLY A 212 0.98 13.58 -5.97
C GLY A 212 1.11 12.95 -7.36
N ILE A 213 1.55 11.68 -7.43
CA ILE A 213 1.59 10.86 -8.65
C ILE A 213 1.30 9.40 -8.32
N GLY A 214 0.55 8.75 -9.20
CA GLY A 214 0.30 7.33 -9.25
C GLY A 214 0.11 6.87 -10.68
N ALA A 215 -0.22 5.61 -10.87
CA ALA A 215 -0.59 5.07 -12.17
C ALA A 215 -1.60 3.93 -12.03
N LEU A 216 -2.44 3.81 -13.03
CA LEU A 216 -3.31 2.67 -13.25
C LEU A 216 -2.79 1.87 -14.45
N TYR A 217 -2.46 0.60 -14.24
CA TYR A 217 -2.37 -0.36 -15.33
C TYR A 217 -3.79 -0.72 -15.79
N MET A 218 -4.03 -0.63 -17.07
CA MET A 218 -5.29 -0.99 -17.72
C MET A 218 -5.00 -1.88 -18.92
N ARG A 219 -5.30 -3.17 -18.80
CA ARG A 219 -5.09 -4.16 -19.87
C ARG A 219 -5.75 -3.68 -21.16
N ARG A 220 -5.08 -3.89 -22.28
CA ARG A 220 -5.62 -3.55 -23.61
C ARG A 220 -7.00 -4.19 -23.81
N GLY A 221 -7.98 -3.38 -24.24
CA GLY A 221 -9.36 -3.79 -24.46
C GLY A 221 -10.32 -3.57 -23.29
N VAL A 222 -9.81 -3.34 -22.08
CA VAL A 222 -10.64 -2.92 -20.95
C VAL A 222 -11.19 -1.52 -21.21
N GLN A 223 -12.45 -1.32 -20.90
CA GLN A 223 -13.11 -0.02 -21.01
C GLN A 223 -13.48 0.51 -19.63
N LEU A 224 -13.16 1.77 -19.39
CA LEU A 224 -13.51 2.49 -18.18
C LEU A 224 -14.26 3.77 -18.54
N HIS A 225 -15.22 4.14 -17.72
CA HIS A 225 -15.82 5.47 -17.75
C HIS A 225 -14.84 6.46 -17.09
N ALA A 226 -14.47 7.53 -17.81
CA ALA A 226 -13.58 8.55 -17.26
C ALA A 226 -14.25 9.25 -16.06
N LEU A 227 -13.52 9.42 -14.96
CA LEU A 227 -14.00 10.13 -13.77
C LEU A 227 -13.71 11.63 -13.85
N LEU A 228 -12.60 12.00 -14.49
CA LEU A 228 -12.24 13.40 -14.73
C LEU A 228 -12.53 13.75 -16.19
N HIS A 229 -13.35 14.78 -16.40
CA HIS A 229 -13.77 15.25 -17.70
C HIS A 229 -13.02 16.52 -18.08
N GLY A 230 -12.55 16.63 -19.34
CA GLY A 230 -11.81 17.79 -19.85
C GLY A 230 -11.11 17.50 -21.17
N GLY A 231 -9.88 17.97 -21.33
CA GLY A 231 -9.06 17.72 -22.54
C GLY A 231 -8.73 16.23 -22.73
N ALA A 232 -8.29 15.88 -23.95
CA ALA A 232 -8.03 14.52 -24.41
C ALA A 232 -6.74 13.87 -23.84
N HIS A 233 -6.31 14.29 -22.66
CA HIS A 233 -5.12 13.76 -22.01
C HIS A 233 -5.25 12.26 -21.70
N GLU A 234 -4.13 11.57 -21.54
CA GLU A 234 -4.11 10.13 -21.29
C GLU A 234 -5.06 9.34 -22.25
N LYS A 235 -5.14 9.76 -23.51
CA LYS A 235 -6.00 9.17 -24.55
C LYS A 235 -7.49 9.17 -24.16
N ASN A 236 -7.99 10.28 -23.63
CA ASN A 236 -9.37 10.45 -23.10
C ASN A 236 -9.71 9.57 -21.88
N ARG A 237 -8.72 8.97 -21.24
CA ARG A 237 -8.96 8.14 -20.05
C ARG A 237 -8.93 8.96 -18.76
N ARG A 238 -8.09 10.03 -18.73
CA ARG A 238 -7.95 10.91 -17.58
C ARG A 238 -7.60 12.32 -18.05
N ALA A 239 -8.50 13.25 -17.85
CA ALA A 239 -8.32 14.64 -18.26
C ALA A 239 -7.48 15.46 -17.26
N GLY A 240 -6.93 16.59 -17.73
CA GLY A 240 -6.12 17.51 -16.95
C GLY A 240 -4.65 17.48 -17.38
N THR A 241 -4.02 18.67 -17.37
CA THR A 241 -2.59 18.81 -17.72
C THR A 241 -1.75 17.85 -16.88
N GLU A 242 -0.88 17.13 -17.54
CA GLU A 242 -0.09 16.06 -16.92
C GLU A 242 0.98 16.63 -15.96
N ASN A 243 1.15 15.95 -14.83
CA ASN A 243 2.20 16.25 -13.87
C ASN A 243 3.55 15.67 -14.35
N VAL A 244 4.19 16.37 -15.30
CA VAL A 244 5.45 15.92 -15.92
C VAL A 244 6.52 15.59 -14.88
N PRO A 245 6.88 16.50 -13.93
CA PRO A 245 7.89 16.19 -12.94
C PRO A 245 7.50 14.98 -12.06
N GLY A 246 6.23 14.86 -11.69
CA GLY A 246 5.73 13.70 -10.94
C GLY A 246 5.85 12.39 -11.72
N ALA A 247 5.48 12.39 -13.02
CA ALA A 247 5.60 11.23 -13.89
C ALA A 247 7.06 10.80 -14.07
N VAL A 248 7.97 11.76 -14.26
CA VAL A 248 9.42 11.50 -14.32
C VAL A 248 9.92 10.89 -13.01
N GLY A 249 9.53 11.46 -11.88
CA GLY A 249 9.88 10.93 -10.56
C GLY A 249 9.36 9.51 -10.34
N LEU A 250 8.11 9.21 -10.72
CA LEU A 250 7.56 7.86 -10.67
C LEU A 250 8.32 6.90 -11.59
N GLY A 251 8.61 7.31 -12.82
CA GLY A 251 9.36 6.49 -13.77
C GLY A 251 10.76 6.12 -13.27
N VAL A 252 11.50 7.08 -12.69
CA VAL A 252 12.82 6.80 -12.10
C VAL A 252 12.69 5.91 -10.87
N ALA A 253 11.72 6.14 -10.00
CA ALA A 253 11.47 5.29 -8.85
C ALA A 253 11.15 3.84 -9.26
N CYS A 254 10.37 3.64 -10.32
CA CYS A 254 10.08 2.32 -10.88
C CYS A 254 11.31 1.64 -11.48
N ASP A 255 12.15 2.37 -12.20
CA ASP A 255 13.39 1.85 -12.78
C ASP A 255 14.39 1.40 -11.70
N LEU A 256 14.56 2.21 -10.65
CA LEU A 256 15.38 1.86 -9.49
C LEU A 256 14.84 0.62 -8.77
N ALA A 257 13.53 0.59 -8.50
CA ALA A 257 12.90 -0.55 -7.85
C ALA A 257 13.08 -1.84 -8.66
N LEU A 258 12.90 -1.80 -9.99
CA LEU A 258 13.09 -2.96 -10.86
C LEU A 258 14.52 -3.50 -10.82
N LYS A 259 15.51 -2.60 -10.81
CA LYS A 259 16.94 -2.96 -10.79
C LYS A 259 17.41 -3.51 -9.44
N GLU A 260 16.89 -2.97 -8.36
CA GLU A 260 17.39 -3.23 -7.01
C GLU A 260 16.58 -4.27 -6.23
N MET A 261 15.33 -4.52 -6.58
CA MET A 261 14.39 -5.38 -5.82
C MET A 261 14.97 -6.75 -5.49
N ALA A 262 15.68 -7.39 -6.42
CA ALA A 262 16.24 -8.73 -6.22
C ALA A 262 17.30 -8.77 -5.09
N ALA A 263 18.01 -7.67 -4.85
CA ALA A 263 18.99 -7.55 -3.77
C ALA A 263 18.36 -6.96 -2.50
N GLU A 264 17.48 -5.96 -2.64
CA GLU A 264 16.88 -5.24 -1.53
C GLU A 264 15.84 -6.07 -0.76
N GLU A 265 15.02 -6.85 -1.45
CA GLU A 265 13.98 -7.64 -0.79
C GLU A 265 14.53 -8.62 0.24
N PRO A 266 15.53 -9.47 -0.07
CA PRO A 266 16.12 -10.36 0.93
C PRO A 266 16.81 -9.61 2.08
N ARG A 267 17.46 -8.48 1.81
CA ARG A 267 18.12 -7.66 2.82
C ARG A 267 17.11 -7.08 3.80
N VAL A 268 16.06 -6.45 3.29
CA VAL A 268 15.02 -5.83 4.12
C VAL A 268 14.23 -6.89 4.89
N ARG A 269 13.96 -8.04 4.27
CA ARG A 269 13.34 -9.20 4.93
C ARG A 269 14.17 -9.67 6.12
N ALA A 270 15.49 -9.82 5.96
CA ALA A 270 16.36 -10.23 7.04
C ALA A 270 16.34 -9.25 8.22
N LEU A 271 16.34 -7.94 7.94
CA LEU A 271 16.21 -6.91 8.98
C LEU A 271 14.86 -7.00 9.70
N ARG A 272 13.74 -7.17 8.96
CA ARG A 272 12.41 -7.33 9.51
C ARG A 272 12.32 -8.59 10.38
N ASP A 273 12.81 -9.73 9.89
CA ASP A 273 12.77 -10.99 10.62
C ASP A 273 13.58 -10.91 11.92
N ARG A 274 14.74 -10.25 11.88
CA ARG A 274 15.57 -9.98 13.06
C ARG A 274 14.84 -9.12 14.09
N LEU A 275 14.16 -8.05 13.64
CA LEU A 275 13.37 -7.18 14.51
C LEU A 275 12.21 -7.96 15.15
N GLU A 276 11.41 -8.63 14.33
CA GLU A 276 10.24 -9.40 14.77
C GLU A 276 10.62 -10.48 15.80
N LYS A 277 11.57 -11.34 15.43
CA LYS A 277 12.04 -12.40 16.31
C LYS A 277 12.61 -11.84 17.63
N GLY A 278 13.46 -10.81 17.53
CA GLY A 278 14.07 -10.20 18.71
C GLY A 278 13.06 -9.53 19.65
N LEU A 279 11.99 -8.93 19.13
CA LEU A 279 10.91 -8.37 19.95
C LEU A 279 10.07 -9.47 20.61
N MET A 280 9.71 -10.52 19.86
CA MET A 280 8.92 -11.64 20.41
C MET A 280 9.69 -12.45 21.46
N GLU A 281 11.01 -12.56 21.36
CA GLU A 281 11.85 -13.23 22.36
C GLU A 281 12.05 -12.40 23.64
N ARG A 282 12.13 -11.08 23.51
CA ARG A 282 12.44 -10.16 24.63
C ARG A 282 11.21 -9.67 25.38
N ILE A 283 10.06 -9.62 24.71
CA ILE A 283 8.83 -9.05 25.27
C ILE A 283 7.80 -10.17 25.38
N PRO A 284 7.34 -10.54 26.59
CA PRO A 284 6.28 -11.53 26.75
C PRO A 284 4.95 -10.97 26.25
N PHE A 285 4.03 -11.86 25.81
CA PHE A 285 2.69 -11.52 25.33
C PHE A 285 2.71 -10.54 24.15
N VAL A 286 3.55 -10.84 23.16
CA VAL A 286 3.56 -10.23 21.83
C VAL A 286 3.05 -11.23 20.82
N PHE A 287 2.16 -10.80 19.92
CA PHE A 287 1.50 -11.65 18.93
C PHE A 287 1.71 -11.08 17.54
N LEU A 288 2.09 -11.94 16.60
CA LEU A 288 2.20 -11.59 15.20
C LEU A 288 0.81 -11.56 14.54
N ASN A 289 0.49 -10.48 13.83
CA ASN A 289 -0.68 -10.35 12.98
C ASN A 289 -0.31 -10.55 11.51
N GLY A 290 -1.18 -11.23 10.76
CA GLY A 290 -0.97 -11.55 9.35
C GLY A 290 -0.27 -12.89 9.11
N HIS A 291 0.06 -13.17 7.83
CA HIS A 291 0.62 -14.45 7.43
C HIS A 291 2.11 -14.57 7.82
N PRO A 292 2.55 -15.69 8.40
CA PRO A 292 3.92 -15.82 8.90
C PRO A 292 4.98 -15.84 7.76
N THR A 293 4.63 -16.31 6.57
CA THR A 293 5.53 -16.48 5.42
C THR A 293 5.06 -15.76 4.15
N GLU A 294 3.78 -15.93 3.76
CA GLU A 294 3.20 -15.32 2.55
C GLU A 294 2.87 -13.84 2.82
N ARG A 295 3.91 -13.02 2.93
CA ARG A 295 3.79 -11.58 3.24
C ARG A 295 4.94 -10.79 2.64
N LEU A 296 4.77 -9.48 2.54
CA LEU A 296 5.81 -8.54 2.16
C LEU A 296 7.05 -8.68 3.07
N GLY A 297 8.24 -8.68 2.47
CA GLY A 297 9.50 -8.79 3.20
C GLY A 297 9.77 -7.64 4.16
N ASN A 298 9.17 -6.49 3.95
CA ASN A 298 9.44 -5.28 4.71
C ASN A 298 8.50 -5.03 5.90
N THR A 299 7.42 -5.80 6.08
CA THR A 299 6.34 -5.46 7.03
C THR A 299 6.21 -6.51 8.12
N THR A 300 6.09 -6.06 9.37
CA THR A 300 5.59 -6.84 10.50
C THR A 300 4.60 -6.00 11.29
N ASN A 301 3.53 -6.65 11.76
CA ASN A 301 2.52 -6.06 12.63
C ASN A 301 2.44 -6.90 13.90
N LEU A 302 2.73 -6.27 15.03
CA LEU A 302 2.80 -6.94 16.33
C LEU A 302 1.79 -6.31 17.29
N THR A 303 1.02 -7.16 17.97
CA THR A 303 0.16 -6.74 19.09
C THR A 303 0.89 -6.94 20.42
N PHE A 304 1.01 -5.88 21.21
CA PHE A 304 1.59 -5.86 22.53
C PHE A 304 0.45 -5.87 23.58
N GLU A 305 0.24 -6.98 24.27
CA GLU A 305 -0.84 -7.10 25.24
C GLU A 305 -0.64 -6.13 26.41
N ALA A 306 -1.75 -5.52 26.86
CA ALA A 306 -1.79 -4.51 27.93
C ALA A 306 -1.01 -3.21 27.65
N VAL A 307 -0.82 -2.89 26.37
CA VAL A 307 -0.24 -1.63 25.90
C VAL A 307 -1.21 -0.98 24.92
N GLU A 308 -1.37 0.33 25.00
CA GLU A 308 -2.08 1.11 24.00
C GLU A 308 -1.11 1.46 22.88
N GLY A 309 -1.42 1.08 21.62
CA GLY A 309 -0.51 1.24 20.48
C GLY A 309 -0.17 2.69 20.17
N GLU A 310 -1.13 3.62 20.27
CA GLU A 310 -0.86 5.05 20.09
C GLU A 310 0.10 5.58 21.16
N SER A 311 -0.09 5.16 22.41
CA SER A 311 0.82 5.49 23.49
C SER A 311 2.23 4.95 23.24
N LEU A 312 2.33 3.73 22.66
CA LEU A 312 3.63 3.15 22.29
C LEU A 312 4.27 3.91 21.13
N VAL A 313 3.51 4.29 20.10
CA VAL A 313 4.00 5.12 18.98
C VAL A 313 4.59 6.44 19.52
N LEU A 314 3.86 7.16 20.38
CA LEU A 314 4.31 8.42 20.99
C LEU A 314 5.53 8.21 21.88
N ALA A 315 5.55 7.13 22.69
CA ALA A 315 6.68 6.82 23.56
C ALA A 315 7.95 6.48 22.77
N LEU A 316 7.81 5.86 21.61
CA LEU A 316 8.93 5.52 20.72
C LEU A 316 9.42 6.74 19.94
N ASP A 317 8.54 7.58 19.42
CA ASP A 317 8.93 8.85 18.80
C ASP A 317 9.75 9.73 19.74
N GLN A 318 9.36 9.76 21.01
CA GLN A 318 10.03 10.50 22.08
C GLN A 318 10.94 9.60 22.96
N ALA A 319 11.61 8.60 22.39
CA ALA A 319 12.33 7.58 23.15
C ALA A 319 13.37 8.17 24.11
N GLY A 320 14.11 9.20 23.69
CA GLY A 320 15.08 9.91 24.55
C GLY A 320 14.44 10.46 25.82
N PHE A 321 13.33 11.18 25.70
CA PHE A 321 12.57 11.71 26.82
C PHE A 321 11.91 10.59 27.65
N THR A 322 11.25 9.65 26.97
CA THR A 322 10.52 8.54 27.61
C THR A 322 11.44 7.68 28.47
N LEU A 323 12.66 7.39 28.00
CA LEU A 323 13.62 6.54 28.69
C LEU A 323 14.68 7.33 29.48
N LYS A 324 14.53 8.66 29.56
CA LYS A 324 15.48 9.58 30.23
C LYS A 324 16.92 9.41 29.73
N ASN A 325 17.08 9.28 28.42
CA ASN A 325 18.37 9.17 27.76
C ASN A 325 18.34 9.97 26.45
N ASP A 326 18.74 11.24 26.51
CA ASP A 326 18.71 12.18 25.37
C ASP A 326 19.61 11.74 24.19
N ALA A 327 20.44 10.71 24.38
CA ALA A 327 21.25 10.12 23.32
C ALA A 327 20.49 9.09 22.47
N LEU A 328 19.23 8.77 22.80
CA LEU A 328 18.42 7.86 22.00
C LEU A 328 17.66 8.60 20.88
N PRO A 329 17.70 8.11 19.64
CA PRO A 329 16.85 8.62 18.57
C PRO A 329 15.39 8.23 18.79
N GLY A 330 14.45 9.02 18.27
CA GLY A 330 13.07 8.60 18.13
C GLY A 330 12.94 7.43 17.13
N LEU A 331 11.95 6.58 17.35
CA LEU A 331 11.57 5.50 16.43
C LEU A 331 10.19 5.82 15.86
N GLU A 332 10.13 6.14 14.58
CA GLU A 332 8.88 6.49 13.89
C GLU A 332 8.19 5.21 13.37
N VAL A 333 7.08 4.83 14.00
CA VAL A 333 6.28 3.64 13.72
C VAL A 333 4.80 4.02 13.59
N SER A 334 3.92 3.08 13.29
CA SER A 334 2.49 3.34 13.11
C SER A 334 1.63 2.26 13.76
N THR A 335 0.40 2.60 14.17
CA THR A 335 -0.61 1.61 14.55
C THR A 335 -1.19 0.85 13.34
N GLY A 336 -0.82 1.23 12.12
CA GLY A 336 -1.33 0.63 10.89
C GLY A 336 -2.66 1.21 10.43
N SER A 337 -3.57 1.46 11.36
CA SER A 337 -4.88 2.07 11.13
C SER A 337 -4.89 3.60 11.29
N ALA A 338 -3.73 4.26 11.24
CA ALA A 338 -3.61 5.72 11.33
C ALA A 338 -4.39 6.39 10.17
N CYS A 339 -5.72 6.35 10.27
CA CYS A 339 -6.61 7.03 9.36
C CYS A 339 -6.99 8.39 9.89
N ALA A 340 -7.05 9.32 8.95
CA ALA A 340 -7.23 10.75 9.03
C ALA A 340 -8.48 11.27 9.78
N SER A 341 -9.22 10.44 10.50
CA SER A 341 -10.51 10.85 11.11
C SER A 341 -10.41 11.23 12.58
N GLY A 342 -9.25 11.04 13.24
CA GLY A 342 -9.15 11.33 14.69
C GLY A 342 -10.11 10.52 15.59
N LEU A 343 -10.82 9.55 15.02
CA LEU A 343 -11.68 8.62 15.74
C LEU A 343 -10.90 7.37 16.06
N LEU A 344 -10.97 6.94 17.32
CA LEU A 344 -10.37 5.70 17.87
C LEU A 344 -11.10 4.44 17.36
N GLU A 345 -11.33 4.34 16.05
CA GLU A 345 -11.92 3.12 15.51
C GLU A 345 -10.86 2.04 15.36
N PRO A 346 -11.10 0.83 15.92
CA PRO A 346 -10.17 -0.28 15.76
C PRO A 346 -10.02 -0.67 14.31
N SER A 347 -8.80 -1.07 13.90
CA SER A 347 -8.50 -1.52 12.54
C SER A 347 -9.53 -2.54 12.04
N HIS A 348 -10.15 -2.25 10.90
CA HIS A 348 -11.06 -3.18 10.23
C HIS A 348 -10.33 -4.45 9.76
N VAL A 349 -9.04 -4.35 9.41
CA VAL A 349 -8.20 -5.48 9.03
C VAL A 349 -8.00 -6.42 10.21
N LEU A 350 -7.60 -5.89 11.38
CA LEU A 350 -7.39 -6.71 12.58
C LEU A 350 -8.69 -7.32 13.10
N LYS A 351 -9.82 -6.63 12.97
CA LYS A 351 -11.15 -7.21 13.23
C LYS A 351 -11.46 -8.35 12.26
N ALA A 352 -11.20 -8.16 10.97
CA ALA A 352 -11.50 -9.16 9.95
C ALA A 352 -10.72 -10.46 10.13
N ILE A 353 -9.48 -10.39 10.61
CA ILE A 353 -8.64 -11.56 10.90
C ILE A 353 -8.91 -12.17 12.30
N GLY A 354 -9.89 -11.64 13.04
CA GLY A 354 -10.33 -12.18 14.33
C GLY A 354 -9.43 -11.85 15.52
N VAL A 355 -8.64 -10.76 15.46
CA VAL A 355 -7.91 -10.29 16.65
C VAL A 355 -8.92 -9.84 17.70
N PRO A 356 -8.83 -10.33 18.96
CA PRO A 356 -9.73 -9.91 20.03
C PRO A 356 -9.74 -8.39 20.22
N THR A 357 -10.92 -7.80 20.43
CA THR A 357 -11.10 -6.33 20.47
C THR A 357 -10.18 -5.66 21.50
N GLU A 358 -10.00 -6.30 22.65
CA GLU A 358 -9.13 -5.83 23.73
C GLU A 358 -7.63 -5.82 23.37
N ARG A 359 -7.24 -6.52 22.30
CA ARG A 359 -5.86 -6.60 21.80
C ARG A 359 -5.62 -5.72 20.56
N ILE A 360 -6.65 -5.39 19.80
CA ILE A 360 -6.50 -4.61 18.55
C ILE A 360 -5.77 -3.30 18.83
N HIS A 361 -6.14 -2.60 19.89
CA HIS A 361 -5.58 -1.32 20.28
C HIS A 361 -4.08 -1.38 20.65
N GLY A 362 -3.55 -2.55 20.99
CA GLY A 362 -2.13 -2.76 21.28
C GLY A 362 -1.26 -3.06 20.05
N SER A 363 -1.80 -2.92 18.85
CA SER A 363 -1.10 -3.31 17.62
C SER A 363 -0.25 -2.15 17.07
N VAL A 364 0.98 -2.48 16.69
CA VAL A 364 1.93 -1.56 16.04
C VAL A 364 2.50 -2.22 14.80
N ARG A 365 2.51 -1.47 13.69
CA ARG A 365 3.13 -1.86 12.43
C ARG A 365 4.54 -1.27 12.35
N PHE A 366 5.49 -2.12 12.02
CA PHE A 366 6.86 -1.77 11.64
C PHE A 366 7.03 -2.07 10.16
N SER A 367 7.32 -1.06 9.37
CA SER A 367 7.57 -1.22 7.95
C SER A 367 8.91 -0.62 7.56
N LEU A 368 9.84 -1.50 7.26
CA LEU A 368 11.22 -1.19 6.96
C LEU A 368 11.37 -0.77 5.49
N GLY A 369 12.53 -0.23 5.12
CA GLY A 369 12.81 0.18 3.77
C GLY A 369 14.30 0.29 3.47
N HIS A 370 14.59 0.87 2.30
CA HIS A 370 15.92 1.01 1.73
C HIS A 370 16.95 1.61 2.69
N PHE A 371 16.57 2.60 3.49
CA PHE A 371 17.49 3.32 4.39
C PHE A 371 17.65 2.67 5.77
N ASN A 372 16.98 1.57 6.05
CA ASN A 372 17.14 0.86 7.31
C ASN A 372 18.40 -0.03 7.30
N THR A 373 19.06 -0.09 8.46
CA THR A 373 20.32 -0.80 8.66
C THR A 373 20.26 -1.70 9.90
N ASP A 374 21.24 -2.61 10.05
CA ASP A 374 21.40 -3.44 11.25
C ASP A 374 21.49 -2.62 12.54
N ALA A 375 22.22 -1.49 12.53
CA ALA A 375 22.31 -0.59 13.67
C ALA A 375 20.95 0.01 14.09
N HIS A 376 20.07 0.27 13.13
CA HIS A 376 18.69 0.69 13.43
C HIS A 376 17.89 -0.42 14.12
N ILE A 377 18.11 -1.68 13.74
CA ILE A 377 17.47 -2.83 14.39
C ILE A 377 18.03 -3.03 15.81
N ASP A 378 19.35 -2.89 16.00
CA ASP A 378 19.97 -2.98 17.33
C ASP A 378 19.38 -1.94 18.28
N THR A 379 19.24 -0.69 17.83
CA THR A 379 18.61 0.38 18.59
C THR A 379 17.16 0.07 18.92
N ALA A 380 16.38 -0.42 17.95
CA ALA A 380 14.98 -0.77 18.16
C ALA A 380 14.80 -1.90 19.18
N LEU A 381 15.67 -2.92 19.11
CA LEU A 381 15.66 -4.05 20.04
C LEU A 381 16.12 -3.67 21.47
N ASP A 382 16.80 -2.56 21.65
CA ASP A 382 17.13 -2.00 22.96
C ASP A 382 16.00 -1.08 23.49
N VAL A 383 15.42 -0.26 22.64
CA VAL A 383 14.46 0.80 23.02
C VAL A 383 13.04 0.25 23.23
N ILE A 384 12.53 -0.57 22.27
CA ILE A 384 11.13 -1.00 22.29
C ILE A 384 10.76 -1.81 23.54
N PRO A 385 11.57 -2.80 24.00
CA PRO A 385 11.25 -3.54 25.22
C PRO A 385 11.12 -2.62 26.44
N LYS A 386 12.02 -1.65 26.58
CA LYS A 386 12.00 -0.69 27.71
C LYS A 386 10.77 0.21 27.69
N ALA A 387 10.34 0.66 26.48
CA ALA A 387 9.14 1.46 26.32
C ALA A 387 7.88 0.67 26.65
N VAL A 388 7.80 -0.58 26.18
CA VAL A 388 6.69 -1.50 26.49
C VAL A 388 6.60 -1.77 27.98
N ASP A 389 7.71 -2.11 28.65
CA ASP A 389 7.73 -2.35 30.10
C ASP A 389 7.26 -1.11 30.88
N ARG A 390 7.75 0.08 30.48
CA ARG A 390 7.30 1.33 31.12
C ARG A 390 5.80 1.56 30.97
N LEU A 391 5.22 1.35 29.77
CA LEU A 391 3.79 1.51 29.56
C LEU A 391 2.97 0.47 30.31
N ARG A 392 3.43 -0.78 30.39
CA ARG A 392 2.80 -1.84 31.16
C ARG A 392 2.74 -1.54 32.65
N THR A 393 3.78 -0.89 33.24
CA THR A 393 3.76 -0.48 34.66
C THR A 393 2.69 0.58 34.96
N LEU A 394 2.16 1.26 33.95
CA LEU A 394 1.09 2.25 34.05
C LEU A 394 -0.29 1.66 33.72
N SER A 395 -0.37 0.39 33.29
CA SER A 395 -1.59 -0.26 32.82
C SER A 395 -2.25 -1.08 33.94
N PRO A 396 -3.48 -0.75 34.36
CA PRO A 396 -4.22 -1.56 35.31
C PRO A 396 -4.44 -3.01 34.82
N ILE A 397 -4.63 -3.18 33.52
CA ILE A 397 -4.83 -4.50 32.87
C ILE A 397 -3.61 -5.40 33.09
N TRP A 398 -2.42 -4.83 33.11
CA TRP A 398 -1.18 -5.58 33.33
C TRP A 398 -1.02 -6.09 34.75
N GLU A 399 -1.43 -5.31 35.75
CA GLU A 399 -1.44 -5.74 37.15
C GLU A 399 -2.33 -6.95 37.38
N ASP A 400 -3.52 -6.96 36.79
CA ASP A 400 -4.47 -8.08 36.94
C ASP A 400 -3.93 -9.34 36.24
N ARG A 401 -3.29 -9.17 35.08
CA ARG A 401 -2.64 -10.27 34.34
C ARG A 401 -1.47 -10.91 35.12
N GLN A 402 -0.75 -10.13 35.91
CA GLN A 402 0.31 -10.66 36.76
C GLN A 402 -0.25 -11.45 37.95
N LYS A 403 -1.37 -11.03 38.53
CA LYS A 403 -2.02 -11.74 39.62
C LYS A 403 -2.59 -13.10 39.20
N GLU A 404 -3.02 -13.27 37.95
CA GLU A 404 -3.50 -14.56 37.42
C GLU A 404 -2.41 -15.63 37.29
N LYS A 405 -1.13 -15.25 37.36
CA LYS A 405 0.02 -16.14 37.21
C LYS A 405 0.71 -16.53 38.52
N GLY A 406 0.38 -15.87 39.60
CA GLY A 406 0.89 -16.17 40.95
C GLY A 406 -0.15 -16.98 41.76
#